data_05ae3cf10dd35a154d5494be3eeee3e5
#
_entry.id   05ae3cf10dd35a154d5494be3eeee3e5
#
_cell.length_a   1.000
_cell.length_b   1.000
_cell.length_c   1.000
_cell.angle_alpha   90.00
_cell.angle_beta   90.00
_cell.angle_gamma   90.00
#
_symmetry.space_group_name_H-M   'P 1'
#
loop_
_entity.id
_entity.type
_entity.pdbx_description
1 polymer ?
#
loop_
_entity_poly.entity_id
_entity_poly.type
_entity_poly.pdbx_seq_one_letter_code
_entity_poly.pdbx_strand_id
1 'polypeptide(L)'
;MGFNCNDDGRFLEHCTQCKHRFENKRKRITKIETLYKLDENEPIIDGDFYVAESASVIGKVRLCNNASIWFGAVLRGDTELITIGEGSNVQELSVLHTDIGFPLDIGKDVTIGHKVMLHGCSIGDGSLIGINSVVLNGAKIGKGCLIG
;
A
#
# COMPACT_ATOMS: atom_id res chain seq x y z
N MET A 1 14.71 28.36 -25.73
CA MET A 1 13.48 28.42 -26.57
C MET A 1 12.30 28.33 -25.61
N GLY A 2 11.62 29.45 -25.40
CA GLY A 2 10.54 29.56 -24.41
C GLY A 2 9.23 28.97 -24.97
N PHE A 3 8.51 28.25 -24.13
CA PHE A 3 7.15 27.80 -24.42
C PHE A 3 6.20 28.96 -24.07
N ASN A 4 5.55 29.55 -25.07
CA ASN A 4 4.48 30.51 -24.87
C ASN A 4 3.18 29.75 -24.63
N CYS A 5 2.61 29.88 -23.42
CA CYS A 5 1.19 29.63 -23.19
C CYS A 5 0.44 30.94 -23.47
N ASN A 6 -0.71 30.87 -24.16
CA ASN A 6 -1.56 32.02 -24.34
C ASN A 6 -2.25 32.38 -23.03
N ASP A 7 -2.44 33.69 -22.81
CA ASP A 7 -2.92 34.31 -21.57
C ASP A 7 -4.36 33.95 -21.14
N ASP A 8 -5.07 33.10 -21.89
CA ASP A 8 -6.46 32.71 -21.64
C ASP A 8 -6.65 31.31 -21.03
N GLY A 9 -5.55 30.62 -20.71
CA GLY A 9 -5.58 29.34 -19.96
C GLY A 9 -6.26 28.17 -20.67
N ARG A 10 -6.56 28.27 -21.98
CA ARG A 10 -7.14 27.16 -22.74
C ARG A 10 -6.05 26.30 -23.37
N PHE A 11 -6.06 25.03 -23.02
CA PHE A 11 -5.26 24.00 -23.68
C PHE A 11 -5.69 23.87 -25.14
N LEU A 12 -4.78 24.07 -26.07
CA LEU A 12 -5.00 23.84 -27.49
C LEU A 12 -5.16 22.32 -27.72
N GLU A 13 -6.36 21.89 -28.08
CA GLU A 13 -6.71 20.48 -28.36
C GLU A 13 -5.99 19.87 -29.59
N HIS A 14 -5.09 20.61 -30.24
CA HIS A 14 -4.47 20.24 -31.52
C HIS A 14 -2.95 20.18 -31.55
N CYS A 15 -2.28 20.10 -30.41
CA CYS A 15 -0.84 19.87 -30.39
C CYS A 15 -0.53 18.37 -30.52
N THR A 16 -0.15 17.93 -31.71
CA THR A 16 0.25 16.53 -31.99
C THR A 16 1.42 16.05 -31.16
N GLN A 17 2.32 16.94 -30.74
CA GLN A 17 3.42 16.61 -29.82
C GLN A 17 2.96 16.41 -28.37
N CYS A 18 1.90 17.09 -27.92
CA CYS A 18 1.33 16.88 -26.59
C CYS A 18 0.54 15.59 -26.50
N LYS A 19 -0.17 15.16 -27.58
CA LYS A 19 -0.88 13.87 -27.61
C LYS A 19 0.03 12.68 -27.41
N HIS A 20 1.24 12.67 -27.98
CA HIS A 20 2.20 11.59 -27.77
C HIS A 20 2.76 11.51 -26.33
N ARG A 21 2.63 12.56 -25.52
CA ARG A 21 3.12 12.57 -24.13
C ARG A 21 2.11 11.96 -23.14
N PHE A 22 0.83 11.90 -23.50
CA PHE A 22 -0.23 11.32 -22.65
C PHE A 22 -0.62 9.88 -23.03
N GLU A 23 -0.18 9.39 -24.18
CA GLU A 23 -0.35 7.98 -24.59
C GLU A 23 0.78 7.06 -24.10
N ASN A 24 1.61 7.48 -23.15
CA ASN A 24 2.43 6.55 -22.41
C ASN A 24 1.50 5.66 -21.60
N LYS A 25 0.97 4.62 -22.27
CA LYS A 25 0.32 3.48 -21.61
C LYS A 25 1.18 3.14 -20.41
N ARG A 26 0.64 3.34 -19.22
CA ARG A 26 1.25 2.82 -17.98
C ARG A 26 1.53 1.36 -18.28
N LYS A 27 2.79 1.01 -18.52
CA LYS A 27 3.21 -0.37 -18.55
C LYS A 27 2.87 -0.87 -17.15
N ARG A 28 1.80 -1.65 -17.05
CA ARG A 28 1.53 -2.41 -15.82
C ARG A 28 2.75 -3.30 -15.64
N ILE A 29 3.55 -3.02 -14.63
CA ILE A 29 4.61 -3.93 -14.21
C ILE A 29 3.86 -5.07 -13.53
N THR A 30 3.50 -6.08 -14.30
CA THR A 30 2.96 -7.34 -13.82
C THR A 30 4.12 -8.28 -13.56
N LYS A 31 4.82 -8.07 -12.47
CA LYS A 31 5.76 -9.04 -11.94
C LYS A 31 5.21 -9.56 -10.61
N ILE A 32 4.69 -10.79 -10.62
CA ILE A 32 4.11 -11.48 -9.46
C ILE A 32 5.21 -12.02 -8.51
N GLU A 33 6.46 -11.61 -8.69
CA GLU A 33 7.61 -12.10 -7.90
C GLU A 33 7.71 -11.50 -6.48
N THR A 34 6.72 -10.74 -6.04
CA THR A 34 6.68 -10.07 -4.72
C THR A 34 5.73 -10.72 -3.73
N LEU A 35 4.97 -11.72 -4.19
CA LEU A 35 4.06 -12.51 -3.37
C LEU A 35 4.70 -13.87 -3.11
N TYR A 36 5.00 -14.15 -1.86
CA TYR A 36 5.72 -15.38 -1.48
C TYR A 36 4.80 -16.32 -0.72
N LYS A 37 4.67 -17.53 -1.22
CA LYS A 37 4.08 -18.64 -0.47
C LYS A 37 5.05 -19.06 0.64
N LEU A 38 4.53 -19.30 1.83
CA LEU A 38 5.26 -19.83 2.97
C LEU A 38 4.55 -21.12 3.45
N ASP A 39 5.19 -22.26 3.25
CA ASP A 39 4.60 -23.58 3.42
C ASP A 39 3.29 -23.70 2.63
N GLU A 40 2.16 -23.94 3.30
CA GLU A 40 0.85 -24.03 2.66
C GLU A 40 0.11 -22.67 2.59
N ASN A 41 0.71 -21.61 3.16
CA ASN A 41 0.08 -20.29 3.24
C ASN A 41 0.53 -19.42 2.07
N GLU A 42 -0.44 -18.91 1.32
CA GLU A 42 -0.27 -18.09 0.13
C GLU A 42 -1.02 -16.76 0.32
N PRO A 43 -0.47 -15.62 -0.10
CA PRO A 43 -1.19 -14.36 -0.04
C PRO A 43 -2.53 -14.42 -0.78
N ILE A 44 -3.59 -13.90 -0.15
CA ILE A 44 -4.95 -13.84 -0.69
C ILE A 44 -5.18 -12.45 -1.26
N ILE A 45 -5.66 -12.40 -2.50
CA ILE A 45 -5.89 -11.14 -3.21
C ILE A 45 -7.38 -11.02 -3.52
N ASP A 46 -8.01 -9.97 -2.99
CA ASP A 46 -9.43 -9.67 -3.20
C ASP A 46 -9.56 -8.41 -4.08
N GLY A 47 -9.59 -8.56 -5.39
CA GLY A 47 -9.78 -7.47 -6.34
C GLY A 47 -8.47 -6.88 -6.91
N ASP A 48 -8.49 -5.60 -7.27
CA ASP A 48 -7.32 -4.89 -7.79
C ASP A 48 -6.35 -4.54 -6.67
N PHE A 49 -5.05 -4.57 -6.96
CA PHE A 49 -4.01 -4.25 -5.99
C PHE A 49 -2.74 -3.72 -6.67
N TYR A 50 -1.88 -3.12 -5.87
CA TYR A 50 -0.52 -2.76 -6.28
C TYR A 50 0.50 -3.26 -5.27
N VAL A 51 1.52 -3.96 -5.73
CA VAL A 51 2.69 -4.32 -4.93
C VAL A 51 3.94 -3.94 -5.69
N ALA A 52 4.77 -3.07 -5.09
CA ALA A 52 6.01 -2.61 -5.69
C ALA A 52 7.01 -3.77 -5.85
N GLU A 53 7.85 -3.71 -6.87
CA GLU A 53 8.79 -4.80 -7.23
C GLU A 53 9.82 -5.15 -6.13
N SER A 54 10.08 -4.23 -5.21
CA SER A 54 10.98 -4.46 -4.06
C SER A 54 10.24 -4.69 -2.74
N ALA A 55 8.91 -4.72 -2.74
CA ALA A 55 8.14 -5.10 -1.58
C ALA A 55 8.10 -6.63 -1.44
N SER A 56 7.83 -7.13 -0.23
CA SER A 56 7.70 -8.55 0.05
C SER A 56 6.41 -8.83 0.81
N VAL A 57 5.51 -9.61 0.21
CA VAL A 57 4.25 -10.05 0.83
C VAL A 57 4.31 -11.57 1.02
N ILE A 58 4.37 -12.03 2.27
CA ILE A 58 4.81 -13.38 2.61
C ILE A 58 3.76 -14.11 3.45
N GLY A 59 3.31 -15.27 3.01
CA GLY A 59 2.45 -16.18 3.79
C GLY A 59 1.02 -15.69 3.98
N LYS A 60 0.53 -15.72 5.22
CA LYS A 60 -0.85 -15.36 5.61
C LYS A 60 -1.08 -13.84 5.51
N VAL A 61 -1.18 -13.32 4.30
CA VAL A 61 -1.49 -11.90 4.04
C VAL A 61 -2.70 -11.82 3.13
N ARG A 62 -3.67 -10.98 3.48
CA ARG A 62 -4.80 -10.63 2.62
C ARG A 62 -4.69 -9.19 2.17
N LEU A 63 -4.71 -8.97 0.86
CA LEU A 63 -4.82 -7.64 0.26
C LEU A 63 -6.24 -7.47 -0.29
N CYS A 64 -6.99 -6.55 0.30
CA CYS A 64 -8.32 -6.20 -0.19
C CYS A 64 -8.25 -5.30 -1.42
N ASN A 65 -9.40 -5.08 -2.07
CA ASN A 65 -9.50 -4.31 -3.30
C ASN A 65 -8.85 -2.91 -3.17
N ASN A 66 -8.09 -2.51 -4.18
CA ASN A 66 -7.32 -1.26 -4.23
C ASN A 66 -6.27 -1.07 -3.12
N ALA A 67 -5.89 -2.14 -2.40
CA ALA A 67 -4.76 -2.06 -1.49
C ALA A 67 -3.44 -1.82 -2.23
N SER A 68 -2.51 -1.06 -1.62
CA SER A 68 -1.21 -0.79 -2.23
C SER A 68 -0.05 -0.93 -1.25
N ILE A 69 0.99 -1.66 -1.68
CA ILE A 69 2.20 -1.93 -0.90
C ILE A 69 3.39 -1.35 -1.65
N TRP A 70 4.10 -0.44 -1.02
CA TRP A 70 5.11 0.39 -1.66
C TRP A 70 6.53 -0.16 -1.46
N PHE A 71 7.49 0.49 -2.09
CA PHE A 71 8.87 -0.01 -2.26
C PHE A 71 9.54 -0.37 -0.93
N GLY A 72 10.12 -1.57 -0.86
CA GLY A 72 10.85 -2.06 0.30
C GLY A 72 9.98 -2.37 1.53
N ALA A 73 8.66 -2.29 1.45
CA ALA A 73 7.78 -2.72 2.52
C ALA A 73 7.79 -4.25 2.65
N VAL A 74 7.73 -4.76 3.89
CA VAL A 74 7.72 -6.20 4.18
C VAL A 74 6.50 -6.55 5.03
N LEU A 75 5.65 -7.42 4.52
CA LEU A 75 4.50 -7.98 5.22
C LEU A 75 4.77 -9.47 5.44
N ARG A 76 5.02 -9.89 6.68
CA ARG A 76 5.34 -11.27 7.01
C ARG A 76 4.26 -11.90 7.90
N GLY A 77 3.35 -12.65 7.29
CA GLY A 77 2.29 -13.42 7.94
C GLY A 77 2.70 -14.89 8.14
N ASP A 78 3.72 -15.14 8.93
CA ASP A 78 4.18 -16.50 9.23
C ASP A 78 3.48 -17.11 10.44
N THR A 79 2.91 -16.30 11.32
CA THR A 79 2.15 -16.75 12.50
C THR A 79 0.65 -16.53 12.31
N GLU A 80 0.18 -15.29 12.35
CA GLU A 80 -1.23 -14.91 12.21
C GLU A 80 -1.48 -14.15 10.89
N LEU A 81 -2.76 -13.94 10.58
CA LEU A 81 -3.17 -13.22 9.38
C LEU A 81 -2.84 -11.72 9.49
N ILE A 82 -2.32 -11.17 8.39
CA ILE A 82 -2.24 -9.72 8.16
C ILE A 82 -3.31 -9.36 7.13
N THR A 83 -4.21 -8.45 7.46
CA THR A 83 -5.24 -7.93 6.54
C THR A 83 -4.96 -6.48 6.20
N ILE A 84 -4.86 -6.17 4.90
CA ILE A 84 -4.80 -4.79 4.39
C ILE A 84 -6.15 -4.46 3.79
N GLY A 85 -6.91 -3.58 4.43
CA GLY A 85 -8.26 -3.20 4.03
C GLY A 85 -8.32 -2.44 2.70
N GLU A 86 -9.54 -2.37 2.16
CA GLU A 86 -9.82 -1.73 0.87
C GLU A 86 -9.31 -0.28 0.84
N GLY A 87 -8.66 0.11 -0.27
CA GLY A 87 -8.13 1.46 -0.48
C GLY A 87 -6.93 1.84 0.40
N SER A 88 -6.48 0.95 1.29
CA SER A 88 -5.38 1.24 2.21
C SER A 88 -4.02 1.12 1.56
N ASN A 89 -3.05 1.88 2.08
CA ASN A 89 -1.68 1.87 1.57
C ASN A 89 -0.66 1.63 2.68
N VAL A 90 0.38 0.87 2.35
CA VAL A 90 1.56 0.64 3.19
C VAL A 90 2.76 1.22 2.47
N GLN A 91 3.27 2.34 2.98
CA GLN A 91 4.31 3.11 2.33
C GLN A 91 5.70 2.51 2.56
N GLU A 92 6.70 3.14 1.94
CA GLU A 92 8.04 2.60 1.75
C GLU A 92 8.72 2.19 3.05
N LEU A 93 9.41 1.05 2.99
CA LEU A 93 10.25 0.52 4.07
C LEU A 93 9.50 0.18 5.37
N SER A 94 8.17 0.13 5.34
CA SER A 94 7.37 -0.29 6.49
C SER A 94 7.44 -1.79 6.69
N VAL A 95 7.37 -2.23 7.95
CA VAL A 95 7.41 -3.65 8.31
C VAL A 95 6.17 -4.01 9.10
N LEU A 96 5.44 -5.02 8.64
CA LEU A 96 4.24 -5.53 9.25
C LEU A 96 4.44 -7.01 9.62
N HIS A 97 4.21 -7.33 10.89
CA HIS A 97 4.39 -8.69 11.39
C HIS A 97 3.33 -9.05 12.45
N THR A 98 3.30 -10.30 12.82
CA THR A 98 2.31 -10.86 13.76
C THR A 98 2.95 -11.83 14.74
N ASP A 99 2.34 -11.99 15.91
CA ASP A 99 2.63 -13.05 16.86
C ASP A 99 1.40 -13.96 17.04
N ILE A 100 1.59 -15.14 17.61
CA ILE A 100 0.51 -16.06 17.92
C ILE A 100 -0.53 -15.38 18.82
N GLY A 101 -1.79 -15.37 18.37
CA GLY A 101 -2.91 -14.72 19.06
C GLY A 101 -3.01 -13.21 18.84
N PHE A 102 -2.11 -12.62 18.03
CA PHE A 102 -2.12 -11.21 17.70
C PHE A 102 -2.10 -11.00 16.16
N PRO A 103 -3.27 -11.17 15.49
CA PRO A 103 -3.39 -10.83 14.07
C PRO A 103 -3.19 -9.32 13.86
N LEU A 104 -2.92 -8.93 12.62
CA LEU A 104 -2.78 -7.52 12.27
C LEU A 104 -3.88 -7.15 11.27
N ASP A 105 -4.80 -6.27 11.71
CA ASP A 105 -5.94 -5.85 10.93
C ASP A 105 -5.86 -4.35 10.61
N ILE A 106 -5.71 -4.00 9.34
CA ILE A 106 -5.78 -2.64 8.84
C ILE A 106 -7.14 -2.46 8.15
N GLY A 107 -7.91 -1.48 8.61
CA GLY A 107 -9.21 -1.13 8.08
C GLY A 107 -9.15 -0.55 6.67
N LYS A 108 -10.27 0.08 6.23
CA LYS A 108 -10.40 0.71 4.90
C LYS A 108 -9.79 2.11 4.90
N ASP A 109 -9.26 2.52 3.73
CA ASP A 109 -8.74 3.87 3.49
C ASP A 109 -7.72 4.35 4.53
N VAL A 110 -6.91 3.40 5.05
CA VAL A 110 -5.86 3.67 6.04
C VAL A 110 -4.56 4.00 5.33
N THR A 111 -3.85 5.00 5.83
CA THR A 111 -2.49 5.31 5.39
C THR A 111 -1.47 4.88 6.44
N ILE A 112 -0.62 3.93 6.07
CA ILE A 112 0.56 3.57 6.87
C ILE A 112 1.75 4.28 6.27
N GLY A 113 2.28 5.26 6.99
CA GLY A 113 3.40 6.11 6.56
C GLY A 113 4.71 5.36 6.39
N HIS A 114 5.72 6.07 5.89
CA HIS A 114 7.03 5.47 5.61
C HIS A 114 7.72 4.95 6.87
N LYS A 115 8.42 3.81 6.77
CA LYS A 115 9.21 3.19 7.85
C LYS A 115 8.39 2.91 9.13
N VAL A 116 7.10 2.68 9.01
CA VAL A 116 6.25 2.31 10.14
C VAL A 116 6.49 0.85 10.50
N MET A 117 6.51 0.55 11.80
CA MET A 117 6.48 -0.81 12.33
C MET A 117 5.10 -1.08 12.93
N LEU A 118 4.37 -2.04 12.35
CA LEU A 118 3.15 -2.57 12.95
C LEU A 118 3.34 -4.03 13.36
N HIS A 119 2.93 -4.36 14.56
CA HIS A 119 3.07 -5.71 15.08
C HIS A 119 1.82 -6.13 15.86
N GLY A 120 1.03 -7.08 15.29
CA GLY A 120 -0.12 -7.68 15.96
C GLY A 120 -1.13 -6.69 16.54
N CYS A 121 -1.55 -5.70 15.75
CA CYS A 121 -2.43 -4.62 16.20
C CYS A 121 -3.62 -4.42 15.24
N SER A 122 -4.57 -3.57 15.61
CA SER A 122 -5.68 -3.19 14.75
C SER A 122 -5.73 -1.68 14.52
N ILE A 123 -5.94 -1.27 13.25
CA ILE A 123 -6.03 0.12 12.82
C ILE A 123 -7.40 0.35 12.18
N GLY A 124 -8.20 1.23 12.75
CA GLY A 124 -9.55 1.54 12.25
C GLY A 124 -9.55 2.37 10.97
N ASP A 125 -10.66 2.29 10.24
CA ASP A 125 -10.85 2.92 8.92
C ASP A 125 -10.48 4.41 8.91
N GLY A 126 -9.91 4.89 7.80
CA GLY A 126 -9.58 6.29 7.57
C GLY A 126 -8.50 6.87 8.48
N SER A 127 -7.76 6.02 9.21
CA SER A 127 -6.68 6.47 10.09
C SER A 127 -5.37 6.66 9.34
N LEU A 128 -4.50 7.51 9.88
CA LEU A 128 -3.14 7.72 9.40
C LEU A 128 -2.14 7.39 10.51
N ILE A 129 -1.24 6.45 10.22
CA ILE A 129 -0.08 6.16 11.07
C ILE A 129 1.11 6.89 10.48
N GLY A 130 1.64 7.84 11.24
CA GLY A 130 2.69 8.73 10.80
C GLY A 130 4.05 8.06 10.60
N ILE A 131 4.96 8.77 9.96
CA ILE A 131 6.30 8.29 9.59
C ILE A 131 7.09 7.84 10.82
N ASN A 132 7.76 6.68 10.73
CA ASN A 132 8.57 6.06 11.80
C ASN A 132 7.77 5.67 13.08
N SER A 133 6.45 5.67 13.04
CA SER A 133 5.64 5.22 14.19
C SER A 133 5.80 3.73 14.44
N VAL A 134 5.65 3.33 15.69
CA VAL A 134 5.69 1.92 16.13
C VAL A 134 4.39 1.61 16.89
N VAL A 135 3.65 0.59 16.42
CA VAL A 135 2.42 0.10 17.08
C VAL A 135 2.57 -1.40 17.32
N LEU A 136 2.45 -1.82 18.58
CA LEU A 136 2.77 -3.18 19.01
C LEU A 136 1.53 -4.01 19.37
N ASN A 137 1.77 -5.28 19.73
CA ASN A 137 0.77 -6.31 20.01
C ASN A 137 -0.40 -5.83 20.88
N GLY A 138 -1.60 -6.12 20.41
CA GLY A 138 -2.84 -5.83 21.12
C GLY A 138 -3.27 -4.37 21.11
N ALA A 139 -2.48 -3.45 20.54
CA ALA A 139 -2.90 -2.06 20.39
C ALA A 139 -4.08 -1.94 19.43
N LYS A 140 -5.02 -1.04 19.77
CA LYS A 140 -6.24 -0.78 18.99
C LYS A 140 -6.34 0.71 18.70
N ILE A 141 -6.10 1.10 17.45
CA ILE A 141 -6.27 2.45 16.97
C ILE A 141 -7.69 2.57 16.41
N GLY A 142 -8.46 3.54 16.86
CA GLY A 142 -9.83 3.79 16.40
C GLY A 142 -9.88 4.29 14.95
N LYS A 143 -11.10 4.58 14.46
CA LYS A 143 -11.32 5.15 13.13
C LYS A 143 -10.94 6.62 13.07
N GLY A 144 -10.41 7.08 11.93
CA GLY A 144 -10.09 8.49 11.67
C GLY A 144 -9.02 9.06 12.62
N CYS A 145 -8.17 8.24 13.20
CA CYS A 145 -7.10 8.66 14.10
C CYS A 145 -5.86 9.08 13.32
N LEU A 146 -5.12 10.05 13.89
CA LEU A 146 -3.79 10.42 13.44
C LEU A 146 -2.80 10.05 14.55
N ILE A 147 -1.85 9.18 14.23
CA ILE A 147 -0.75 8.77 15.11
C ILE A 147 0.53 9.35 14.52
N GLY A 148 1.26 10.15 15.30
CA GLY A 148 2.51 10.80 14.89
C GLY A 148 3.71 10.29 15.67
#